data_114d283c7af00e63fd1b99e6f5f21821
#
_entry.id   114d283c7af00e63fd1b99e6f5f21821
#
_cell.length_a   1.000
_cell.length_b   1.000
_cell.length_c   1.000
_cell.angle_alpha   90.00
_cell.angle_beta   90.00
_cell.angle_gamma   90.00
#
_symmetry.space_group_name_H-M   'P 1'
#
loop_
_entity.id
_entity.type
_entity.pdbx_description
1 polymer ?
#
loop_
_entity_poly.entity_id
_entity_poly.type
_entity_poly.pdbx_seq_one_letter_code
_entity_poly.pdbx_strand_id
1 'polypeptide(L)'
;MEIVAVINYKGGVGKTTVTANLAAALAMRGKKVLLIDTDAQASLTFSFVTPDEWDTKYKESLTIKSWFDAISQRIEPPPLTDFIITPATVNRRLKNPNAGGRIDLICSHLGLINVDLELATLLSGVNLQQAKRNYIKVHGKLRKAIASLAGTTDYDIVLMDCPPNFNIVTKNAIVASEKILIPAKPDYLSTLGIDYLHRSVKELVKEFNEYAGEIEAIDPKILGVIFTMIQITSDQPIAAQRQFISQTKRLGVATFKNYFRENKTIFADAPQNLLPVVMNFYSNKTYIGVVKEIRECASEFEAVL
;
A
#
# COMPACT_ATOMS: atom_id res chain seq x y z
N MET A 1 -15.16 -3.34 5.53
CA MET A 1 -14.09 -3.00 4.55
C MET A 1 -12.87 -2.56 5.36
N GLU A 2 -11.79 -3.32 5.31
CA GLU A 2 -10.54 -3.01 5.99
C GLU A 2 -9.70 -2.05 5.15
N ILE A 3 -9.02 -1.08 5.76
CA ILE A 3 -8.22 -0.08 5.03
C ILE A 3 -6.78 -0.14 5.54
N VAL A 4 -5.84 -0.55 4.67
CA VAL A 4 -4.44 -0.81 5.04
C VAL A 4 -3.50 0.04 4.19
N ALA A 5 -2.63 0.83 4.84
CA ALA A 5 -1.52 1.49 4.18
C ALA A 5 -0.26 0.62 4.26
N VAL A 6 0.39 0.40 3.13
CA VAL A 6 1.66 -0.33 3.02
C VAL A 6 2.79 0.69 2.87
N ILE A 7 3.54 0.90 3.95
CA ILE A 7 4.49 2.03 4.04
C ILE A 7 5.88 1.59 4.50
N ASN A 8 6.90 2.24 3.97
CA ASN A 8 8.27 2.26 4.51
C ASN A 8 9.04 3.41 3.87
N TYR A 9 9.84 4.13 4.66
CA TYR A 9 10.72 5.20 4.16
C TYR A 9 11.78 4.73 3.16
N LYS A 10 12.23 3.49 3.30
CA LYS A 10 13.27 2.94 2.44
C LYS A 10 12.70 2.50 1.10
N GLY A 11 13.27 2.98 0.02
CA GLY A 11 13.02 2.48 -1.32
C GLY A 11 13.54 1.05 -1.51
N GLY A 12 12.92 0.30 -2.44
CA GLY A 12 13.40 -1.03 -2.81
C GLY A 12 13.26 -2.12 -1.73
N VAL A 13 12.39 -1.93 -0.73
CA VAL A 13 12.11 -2.95 0.31
C VAL A 13 10.94 -3.88 -0.05
N GLY A 14 10.42 -3.80 -1.26
CA GLY A 14 9.36 -4.68 -1.74
C GLY A 14 7.94 -4.31 -1.32
N LYS A 15 7.65 -3.03 -1.01
CA LYS A 15 6.29 -2.55 -0.71
C LYS A 15 5.29 -3.00 -1.80
N THR A 16 5.52 -2.60 -3.03
CA THR A 16 4.70 -2.94 -4.18
C THR A 16 4.55 -4.45 -4.39
N THR A 17 5.66 -5.19 -4.26
CA THR A 17 5.65 -6.67 -4.38
C THR A 17 4.77 -7.31 -3.31
N VAL A 18 4.86 -6.85 -2.07
CA VAL A 18 4.03 -7.33 -0.95
C VAL A 18 2.57 -6.97 -1.21
N THR A 19 2.28 -5.71 -1.55
CA THR A 19 0.92 -5.23 -1.84
C THR A 19 0.25 -6.04 -2.94
N ALA A 20 0.91 -6.20 -4.09
CA ALA A 20 0.37 -6.94 -5.24
C ALA A 20 0.11 -8.42 -4.91
N ASN A 21 1.05 -9.09 -4.22
CA ASN A 21 0.93 -10.51 -3.92
C ASN A 21 -0.08 -10.80 -2.79
N LEU A 22 -0.18 -9.94 -1.77
CA LEU A 22 -1.21 -10.05 -0.74
C LEU A 22 -2.60 -9.84 -1.35
N ALA A 23 -2.78 -8.80 -2.16
CA ALA A 23 -4.04 -8.56 -2.87
C ALA A 23 -4.47 -9.76 -3.70
N ALA A 24 -3.55 -10.32 -4.49
CA ALA A 24 -3.82 -11.47 -5.33
C ALA A 24 -4.15 -12.73 -4.52
N ALA A 25 -3.42 -12.99 -3.43
CA ALA A 25 -3.69 -14.13 -2.57
C ALA A 25 -5.04 -14.04 -1.87
N LEU A 26 -5.44 -12.84 -1.43
CA LEU A 26 -6.77 -12.59 -0.85
C LEU A 26 -7.88 -12.74 -1.90
N ALA A 27 -7.69 -12.19 -3.09
CA ALA A 27 -8.67 -12.32 -4.18
C ALA A 27 -8.83 -13.78 -4.62
N MET A 28 -7.76 -14.59 -4.63
CA MET A 28 -7.85 -16.04 -4.87
C MET A 28 -8.68 -16.78 -3.82
N ARG A 29 -8.90 -16.18 -2.64
CA ARG A 29 -9.76 -16.70 -1.54
C ARG A 29 -11.16 -16.09 -1.55
N GLY A 30 -11.53 -15.35 -2.61
CA GLY A 30 -12.84 -14.76 -2.77
C GLY A 30 -13.01 -13.33 -2.28
N LYS A 31 -11.95 -12.69 -1.77
CA LYS A 31 -12.03 -11.29 -1.32
C LYS A 31 -12.09 -10.32 -2.51
N LYS A 32 -12.83 -9.25 -2.34
CA LYS A 32 -12.89 -8.11 -3.27
C LYS A 32 -11.92 -7.04 -2.79
N VAL A 33 -10.84 -6.84 -3.53
CA VAL A 33 -9.71 -6.01 -3.14
C VAL A 33 -9.64 -4.78 -4.04
N LEU A 34 -9.61 -3.59 -3.42
CA LEU A 34 -9.25 -2.37 -4.11
C LEU A 34 -7.79 -2.03 -3.82
N LEU A 35 -7.01 -1.84 -4.86
CA LEU A 35 -5.64 -1.33 -4.80
C LEU A 35 -5.65 0.17 -5.11
N ILE A 36 -4.90 0.95 -4.33
CA ILE A 36 -4.65 2.37 -4.64
C ILE A 36 -3.14 2.56 -4.70
N ASP A 37 -2.63 2.88 -5.88
CA ASP A 37 -1.21 3.17 -6.10
C ASP A 37 -0.95 4.66 -5.88
N THR A 38 -0.28 5.00 -4.79
CA THR A 38 0.06 6.38 -4.42
C THR A 38 1.55 6.72 -4.62
N ASP A 39 2.33 5.80 -5.20
CA ASP A 39 3.73 6.04 -5.54
C ASP A 39 3.85 6.62 -6.95
N ALA A 40 4.52 7.76 -7.10
CA ALA A 40 4.80 8.38 -8.41
C ALA A 40 5.55 7.45 -9.38
N GLN A 41 6.25 6.43 -8.89
CA GLN A 41 6.88 5.42 -9.74
C GLN A 41 5.87 4.50 -10.45
N ALA A 42 4.60 4.49 -10.03
CA ALA A 42 3.51 3.70 -10.62
C ALA A 42 3.82 2.19 -10.73
N SER A 43 4.67 1.66 -9.85
CA SER A 43 5.12 0.27 -9.92
C SER A 43 3.99 -0.72 -9.66
N LEU A 44 3.04 -0.38 -8.79
CA LEU A 44 1.85 -1.21 -8.57
C LEU A 44 0.94 -1.16 -9.80
N THR A 45 0.73 0.01 -10.37
CA THR A 45 -0.05 0.23 -11.59
C THR A 45 0.47 -0.66 -12.72
N PHE A 46 1.78 -0.60 -13.01
CA PHE A 46 2.39 -1.40 -14.07
C PHE A 46 2.56 -2.88 -13.73
N SER A 47 2.26 -3.30 -12.52
CA SER A 47 2.12 -4.72 -12.19
C SER A 47 0.80 -5.32 -12.67
N PHE A 48 -0.19 -4.52 -13.05
CA PHE A 48 -1.54 -4.95 -13.45
C PHE A 48 -2.00 -4.41 -14.81
N VAL A 49 -1.38 -3.34 -15.30
CA VAL A 49 -1.75 -2.63 -16.53
C VAL A 49 -0.49 -2.43 -17.38
N THR A 50 -0.61 -2.60 -18.71
CA THR A 50 0.51 -2.29 -19.60
C THR A 50 0.74 -0.79 -19.71
N PRO A 51 2.00 -0.33 -19.97
CA PRO A 51 2.27 1.08 -20.21
C PRO A 51 1.42 1.69 -21.34
N ASP A 52 1.20 0.96 -22.43
CA ASP A 52 0.39 1.42 -23.56
C ASP A 52 -1.10 1.57 -23.19
N GLU A 53 -1.64 0.62 -22.43
CA GLU A 53 -3.01 0.72 -21.95
C GLU A 53 -3.17 1.88 -20.97
N TRP A 54 -2.22 2.07 -20.07
CA TRP A 54 -2.22 3.18 -19.13
C TRP A 54 -2.13 4.53 -19.85
N ASP A 55 -1.20 4.68 -20.80
CA ASP A 55 -0.99 5.94 -21.55
C ASP A 55 -2.22 6.31 -22.39
N THR A 56 -2.90 5.34 -22.99
CA THR A 56 -4.04 5.58 -23.89
C THR A 56 -5.37 5.74 -23.17
N LYS A 57 -5.56 5.11 -22.00
CA LYS A 57 -6.89 5.05 -21.37
C LYS A 57 -6.99 5.76 -20.02
N TYR A 58 -5.90 5.80 -19.22
CA TYR A 58 -6.02 6.17 -17.81
C TYR A 58 -5.24 7.40 -17.41
N LYS A 59 -4.10 7.64 -18.05
CA LYS A 59 -3.10 8.66 -17.69
C LYS A 59 -3.69 10.05 -17.46
N GLU A 60 -4.52 10.53 -18.38
CA GLU A 60 -4.98 11.93 -18.38
C GLU A 60 -6.01 12.24 -17.28
N SER A 61 -6.88 11.28 -16.96
CA SER A 61 -8.05 11.58 -16.10
C SER A 61 -8.42 10.52 -15.08
N LEU A 62 -7.90 9.30 -15.20
CA LEU A 62 -8.29 8.16 -14.34
C LEU A 62 -7.15 7.70 -13.42
N THR A 63 -6.46 8.67 -12.82
CA THR A 63 -5.36 8.40 -11.87
C THR A 63 -5.62 9.09 -10.53
N ILE A 64 -5.00 8.57 -9.48
CA ILE A 64 -5.04 9.22 -8.15
C ILE A 64 -4.45 10.64 -8.20
N LYS A 65 -3.53 10.91 -9.16
CA LYS A 65 -3.02 12.26 -9.40
C LYS A 65 -4.15 13.22 -9.80
N SER A 66 -4.95 12.85 -10.79
CA SER A 66 -6.07 13.69 -11.28
C SER A 66 -7.07 13.98 -10.16
N TRP A 67 -7.25 13.01 -9.23
CA TRP A 67 -8.06 13.20 -8.03
C TRP A 67 -7.44 14.24 -7.08
N PHE A 68 -6.12 14.19 -6.83
CA PHE A 68 -5.42 15.18 -6.00
C PHE A 68 -5.32 16.56 -6.67
N ASP A 69 -5.21 16.62 -8.00
CA ASP A 69 -5.17 17.87 -8.76
C ASP A 69 -6.46 18.68 -8.55
N ALA A 70 -7.61 18.02 -8.50
CA ALA A 70 -8.87 18.70 -8.19
C ALA A 70 -8.81 19.38 -6.80
N ILE A 71 -8.19 18.71 -5.82
CA ILE A 71 -8.03 19.28 -4.48
C ILE A 71 -7.08 20.47 -4.49
N SER A 72 -5.93 20.36 -5.19
CA SER A 72 -4.95 21.46 -5.28
C SER A 72 -5.54 22.70 -5.95
N GLN A 73 -6.44 22.50 -6.92
CA GLN A 73 -7.19 23.55 -7.60
C GLN A 73 -8.41 24.05 -6.80
N ARG A 74 -8.61 23.54 -5.57
CA ARG A 74 -9.76 23.88 -4.69
C ARG A 74 -11.12 23.49 -5.29
N ILE A 75 -11.14 22.52 -6.18
CA ILE A 75 -12.35 21.92 -6.74
C ILE A 75 -12.70 20.69 -5.87
N GLU A 76 -13.97 20.44 -5.63
CA GLU A 76 -14.37 19.19 -4.96
C GLU A 76 -14.07 18.03 -5.91
N PRO A 77 -13.20 17.06 -5.49
CA PRO A 77 -12.82 15.97 -6.38
C PRO A 77 -14.02 15.04 -6.65
N PRO A 78 -14.09 14.44 -7.84
CA PRO A 78 -15.07 13.42 -8.15
C PRO A 78 -14.99 12.24 -7.15
N PRO A 79 -16.05 11.43 -7.01
CA PRO A 79 -16.01 10.21 -6.19
C PRO A 79 -14.86 9.30 -6.63
N LEU A 80 -14.20 8.61 -5.67
CA LEU A 80 -13.12 7.67 -6.00
C LEU A 80 -13.58 6.54 -6.91
N THR A 81 -14.87 6.20 -6.91
CA THR A 81 -15.47 5.22 -7.83
C THR A 81 -15.20 5.51 -9.29
N ASP A 82 -15.10 6.79 -9.66
CA ASP A 82 -14.89 7.22 -11.05
C ASP A 82 -13.46 6.94 -11.55
N PHE A 83 -12.53 6.69 -10.64
CA PHE A 83 -11.13 6.38 -10.92
C PHE A 83 -10.80 4.89 -10.86
N ILE A 84 -11.78 4.05 -10.49
CA ILE A 84 -11.57 2.61 -10.31
C ILE A 84 -11.58 1.92 -11.67
N ILE A 85 -10.52 1.18 -11.94
CA ILE A 85 -10.44 0.28 -13.10
C ILE A 85 -10.41 -1.17 -12.66
N THR A 86 -10.84 -2.08 -13.52
CA THR A 86 -10.79 -3.53 -13.30
C THR A 86 -9.77 -4.16 -14.26
N PRO A 87 -8.52 -4.41 -13.83
CA PRO A 87 -7.47 -4.97 -14.68
C PRO A 87 -7.88 -6.34 -15.25
N ALA A 88 -7.89 -6.45 -16.59
CA ALA A 88 -8.49 -7.60 -17.26
C ALA A 88 -7.71 -8.91 -17.04
N THR A 89 -6.35 -8.85 -17.06
CA THR A 89 -5.51 -10.06 -17.02
C THR A 89 -5.63 -10.78 -15.68
N VAL A 90 -5.48 -10.08 -14.56
CA VAL A 90 -5.59 -10.66 -13.23
C VAL A 90 -7.01 -11.14 -12.92
N ASN A 91 -8.03 -10.38 -13.31
CA ASN A 91 -9.41 -10.75 -13.04
C ASN A 91 -9.88 -11.92 -13.92
N ARG A 92 -9.36 -12.07 -15.14
CA ARG A 92 -9.58 -13.27 -15.95
C ARG A 92 -9.03 -14.52 -15.28
N ARG A 93 -7.88 -14.39 -14.60
CA ARG A 93 -7.25 -15.48 -13.83
C ARG A 93 -8.04 -15.84 -12.58
N LEU A 94 -8.73 -14.87 -11.96
CA LEU A 94 -9.58 -15.05 -10.78
C LEU A 94 -10.96 -15.64 -11.08
N LYS A 95 -11.37 -15.73 -12.36
CA LYS A 95 -12.65 -16.33 -12.76
C LYS A 95 -12.70 -17.82 -12.40
N ASN A 96 -12.89 -18.07 -11.11
CA ASN A 96 -13.35 -19.35 -10.59
C ASN A 96 -14.83 -19.17 -10.22
N PRO A 97 -15.76 -19.95 -10.79
CA PRO A 97 -17.20 -19.82 -10.54
C PRO A 97 -17.57 -19.85 -9.04
N ASN A 98 -16.69 -20.40 -8.22
CA ASN A 98 -16.96 -20.64 -6.79
C ASN A 98 -16.26 -19.65 -5.82
N ALA A 99 -15.39 -18.75 -6.29
CA ALA A 99 -14.58 -17.93 -5.37
C ALA A 99 -15.00 -16.45 -5.32
N GLY A 100 -15.54 -15.87 -6.37
CA GLY A 100 -16.11 -14.51 -6.38
C GLY A 100 -15.12 -13.35 -6.11
N GLY A 101 -13.81 -13.63 -6.02
CA GLY A 101 -12.81 -12.62 -5.74
C GLY A 101 -12.54 -11.68 -6.93
N ARG A 102 -12.13 -10.45 -6.62
CA ARG A 102 -11.85 -9.40 -7.62
C ARG A 102 -10.71 -8.50 -7.15
N ILE A 103 -9.93 -8.00 -8.11
CA ILE A 103 -8.96 -6.94 -7.87
C ILE A 103 -9.33 -5.76 -8.76
N ASP A 104 -9.58 -4.62 -8.15
CA ASP A 104 -9.72 -3.35 -8.83
C ASP A 104 -8.57 -2.44 -8.43
N LEU A 105 -8.30 -1.42 -9.23
CA LEU A 105 -7.13 -0.56 -9.08
C LEU A 105 -7.49 0.90 -9.34
N ILE A 106 -6.98 1.80 -8.51
CA ILE A 106 -6.81 3.23 -8.84
C ILE A 106 -5.35 3.43 -9.23
N CYS A 107 -5.14 3.82 -10.48
CA CYS A 107 -3.81 3.97 -11.06
C CYS A 107 -3.05 5.16 -10.49
N SER A 108 -1.73 5.04 -10.44
CA SER A 108 -0.82 6.14 -10.16
C SER A 108 -0.42 6.92 -11.43
N HIS A 109 0.33 8.01 -11.22
CA HIS A 109 0.89 8.86 -12.26
C HIS A 109 2.21 9.49 -11.82
N LEU A 110 3.20 9.57 -12.72
CA LEU A 110 4.50 10.20 -12.44
C LEU A 110 4.39 11.62 -11.88
N GLY A 111 3.39 12.38 -12.32
CA GLY A 111 3.13 13.73 -11.83
C GLY A 111 2.75 13.86 -10.36
N LEU A 112 2.49 12.74 -9.65
CA LEU A 112 2.28 12.76 -8.19
C LEU A 112 3.45 13.40 -7.43
N ILE A 113 4.64 13.43 -8.00
CA ILE A 113 5.80 14.11 -7.40
C ILE A 113 5.56 15.60 -7.17
N ASN A 114 4.72 16.24 -7.99
CA ASN A 114 4.40 17.66 -7.91
C ASN A 114 3.21 17.95 -6.98
N VAL A 115 2.32 16.98 -6.81
CA VAL A 115 1.11 17.10 -5.98
C VAL A 115 1.46 17.49 -4.54
N ASP A 116 2.58 17.02 -4.03
CA ASP A 116 3.03 17.35 -2.67
C ASP A 116 3.28 18.84 -2.49
N LEU A 117 3.94 19.48 -3.45
CA LEU A 117 4.17 20.93 -3.45
C LEU A 117 2.87 21.72 -3.62
N GLU A 118 2.00 21.25 -4.49
CA GLU A 118 0.71 21.89 -4.76
C GLU A 118 -0.20 21.86 -3.52
N LEU A 119 -0.33 20.69 -2.89
CA LEU A 119 -1.12 20.54 -1.67
C LEU A 119 -0.51 21.31 -0.47
N ALA A 120 0.82 21.45 -0.40
CA ALA A 120 1.48 22.23 0.64
C ALA A 120 1.02 23.71 0.64
N THR A 121 0.69 24.27 -0.51
CA THR A 121 0.18 25.64 -0.62
C THR A 121 -1.19 25.82 0.08
N LEU A 122 -1.95 24.74 0.22
CA LEU A 122 -3.26 24.74 0.88
C LEU A 122 -3.17 24.69 2.41
N LEU A 123 -2.00 24.32 2.96
CA LEU A 123 -1.81 24.20 4.41
C LEU A 123 -1.69 25.55 5.11
N SER A 124 -1.28 26.59 4.39
CA SER A 124 -1.14 27.94 4.95
C SER A 124 -2.49 28.53 5.38
N GLY A 125 -2.49 29.35 6.42
CA GLY A 125 -3.68 30.08 6.91
C GLY A 125 -3.30 31.47 7.40
N VAL A 126 -4.27 32.39 7.40
CA VAL A 126 -4.08 33.77 7.90
C VAL A 126 -3.80 33.78 9.42
N ASN A 127 -4.29 32.76 10.13
CA ASN A 127 -4.07 32.56 11.56
C ASN A 127 -3.96 31.07 11.88
N LEU A 128 -3.56 30.74 13.13
CA LEU A 128 -3.35 29.37 13.59
C LEU A 128 -4.61 28.49 13.45
N GLN A 129 -5.78 29.02 13.75
CA GLN A 129 -7.02 28.24 13.62
C GLN A 129 -7.32 27.87 12.15
N GLN A 130 -7.06 28.80 11.23
CA GLN A 130 -7.21 28.51 9.80
C GLN A 130 -6.20 27.48 9.33
N ALA A 131 -4.95 27.58 9.77
CA ALA A 131 -3.90 26.59 9.43
C ALA A 131 -4.29 25.19 9.94
N LYS A 132 -4.76 25.07 11.20
CA LYS A 132 -5.24 23.79 11.75
C LYS A 132 -6.41 23.20 10.95
N ARG A 133 -7.40 24.02 10.59
CA ARG A 133 -8.51 23.58 9.73
C ARG A 133 -8.04 23.12 8.35
N ASN A 134 -7.12 23.86 7.74
CA ASN A 134 -6.56 23.52 6.44
C ASN A 134 -5.78 22.19 6.52
N TYR A 135 -5.00 21.99 7.59
CA TYR A 135 -4.28 20.75 7.84
C TYR A 135 -5.21 19.53 7.85
N ILE A 136 -6.28 19.58 8.65
CA ILE A 136 -7.29 18.51 8.71
C ILE A 136 -7.97 18.31 7.35
N LYS A 137 -8.34 19.41 6.68
CA LYS A 137 -8.99 19.36 5.38
C LYS A 137 -8.12 18.68 4.33
N VAL A 138 -6.83 19.02 4.26
CA VAL A 138 -5.90 18.46 3.27
C VAL A 138 -5.56 17.02 3.59
N HIS A 139 -5.16 16.71 4.82
CA HIS A 139 -4.75 15.35 5.19
C HIS A 139 -5.93 14.38 5.36
N GLY A 140 -7.14 14.85 5.64
CA GLY A 140 -8.33 14.03 5.79
C GLY A 140 -9.13 13.78 4.51
N LYS A 141 -8.74 14.37 3.36
CA LYS A 141 -9.52 14.24 2.11
C LYS A 141 -9.64 12.79 1.64
N LEU A 142 -8.53 12.05 1.58
CA LEU A 142 -8.54 10.66 1.12
C LEU A 142 -9.36 9.77 2.07
N ARG A 143 -9.27 10.00 3.39
CA ARG A 143 -10.10 9.29 4.39
C ARG A 143 -11.59 9.43 4.10
N LYS A 144 -12.06 10.67 3.86
CA LYS A 144 -13.47 10.94 3.56
C LYS A 144 -13.90 10.28 2.25
N ALA A 145 -13.05 10.31 1.24
CA ALA A 145 -13.32 9.70 -0.05
C ALA A 145 -13.36 8.15 0.03
N ILE A 146 -12.44 7.51 0.75
CA ILE A 146 -12.47 6.05 0.96
C ILE A 146 -13.67 5.65 1.83
N ALA A 147 -14.01 6.42 2.86
CA ALA A 147 -15.18 6.14 3.69
C ALA A 147 -16.49 6.13 2.86
N SER A 148 -16.60 6.97 1.83
CA SER A 148 -17.76 6.97 0.93
C SER A 148 -17.88 5.70 0.07
N LEU A 149 -16.81 4.94 -0.13
CA LEU A 149 -16.85 3.67 -0.86
C LEU A 149 -17.61 2.59 -0.08
N ALA A 150 -17.58 2.62 1.26
CA ALA A 150 -18.22 1.60 2.09
C ALA A 150 -19.74 1.51 1.88
N GLY A 151 -20.39 2.58 1.47
CA GLY A 151 -21.82 2.60 1.17
C GLY A 151 -22.18 2.34 -0.29
N THR A 152 -21.21 2.35 -1.21
CA THR A 152 -21.42 2.30 -2.66
C THR A 152 -20.76 1.12 -3.34
N THR A 153 -19.84 0.44 -2.67
CA THR A 153 -19.07 -0.69 -3.19
C THR A 153 -19.08 -1.87 -2.21
N ASP A 154 -18.64 -3.01 -2.69
CA ASP A 154 -18.63 -4.28 -1.94
C ASP A 154 -17.20 -4.79 -1.65
N TYR A 155 -16.22 -3.89 -1.54
CA TYR A 155 -14.85 -4.26 -1.20
C TYR A 155 -14.72 -4.79 0.23
N ASP A 156 -13.98 -5.89 0.37
CA ASP A 156 -13.57 -6.42 1.68
C ASP A 156 -12.40 -5.64 2.25
N ILE A 157 -11.46 -5.23 1.37
CA ILE A 157 -10.21 -4.57 1.75
C ILE A 157 -9.74 -3.55 0.71
N VAL A 158 -9.18 -2.45 1.20
CA VAL A 158 -8.42 -1.45 0.43
C VAL A 158 -6.96 -1.54 0.84
N LEU A 159 -6.04 -1.74 -0.11
CA LEU A 159 -4.60 -1.70 0.10
C LEU A 159 -4.00 -0.51 -0.63
N MET A 160 -3.35 0.39 0.10
CA MET A 160 -2.68 1.57 -0.46
C MET A 160 -1.16 1.33 -0.51
N ASP A 161 -0.58 1.29 -1.71
CA ASP A 161 0.88 1.22 -1.91
C ASP A 161 1.47 2.63 -1.86
N CYS A 162 2.29 2.92 -0.84
CA CYS A 162 2.78 4.26 -0.58
C CYS A 162 4.23 4.46 -1.04
N PRO A 163 4.60 5.70 -1.45
CA PRO A 163 5.97 6.02 -1.83
C PRO A 163 6.96 5.89 -0.66
N PRO A 164 8.28 5.85 -0.93
CA PRO A 164 9.31 5.74 0.10
C PRO A 164 9.63 7.08 0.76
N ASN A 165 8.62 7.80 1.20
CA ASN A 165 8.76 9.10 1.87
C ASN A 165 7.55 9.34 2.81
N PHE A 166 7.59 10.44 3.56
CA PHE A 166 6.52 10.82 4.51
C PHE A 166 5.90 12.16 4.10
N ASN A 167 5.61 12.29 2.82
CA ASN A 167 5.02 13.47 2.20
C ASN A 167 3.50 13.58 2.47
N ILE A 168 2.84 14.59 1.92
CA ILE A 168 1.41 14.83 2.11
C ILE A 168 0.57 13.66 1.58
N VAL A 169 0.95 13.05 0.48
CA VAL A 169 0.25 11.90 -0.10
C VAL A 169 0.33 10.69 0.84
N THR A 170 1.52 10.37 1.37
CA THR A 170 1.70 9.30 2.36
C THR A 170 0.93 9.60 3.66
N LYS A 171 0.95 10.86 4.14
CA LYS A 171 0.17 11.27 5.31
C LYS A 171 -1.34 11.10 5.08
N ASN A 172 -1.85 11.41 3.88
CA ASN A 172 -3.23 11.15 3.50
C ASN A 172 -3.56 9.64 3.57
N ALA A 173 -2.67 8.78 3.07
CA ALA A 173 -2.86 7.33 3.14
C ALA A 173 -2.88 6.82 4.59
N ILE A 174 -1.99 7.32 5.46
CA ILE A 174 -1.97 6.96 6.88
C ILE A 174 -3.24 7.44 7.60
N VAL A 175 -3.66 8.69 7.38
CA VAL A 175 -4.88 9.26 7.96
C VAL A 175 -6.14 8.52 7.50
N ALA A 176 -6.12 7.99 6.27
CA ALA A 176 -7.22 7.21 5.71
C ALA A 176 -7.23 5.76 6.19
N SER A 177 -6.10 5.22 6.66
CA SER A 177 -5.99 3.81 7.02
C SER A 177 -6.45 3.52 8.46
N GLU A 178 -6.96 2.32 8.66
CA GLU A 178 -7.20 1.73 9.98
C GLU A 178 -5.98 0.93 10.44
N LYS A 179 -5.21 0.44 9.49
CA LYS A 179 -4.08 -0.46 9.71
C LYS A 179 -2.89 -0.09 8.85
N ILE A 180 -1.69 -0.38 9.34
CA ILE A 180 -0.42 -0.11 8.65
C ILE A 180 0.38 -1.39 8.58
N LEU A 181 0.83 -1.77 7.39
CA LEU A 181 1.78 -2.86 7.14
C LEU A 181 3.14 -2.27 6.74
N ILE A 182 4.22 -2.80 7.31
CA ILE A 182 5.58 -2.31 7.07
C ILE A 182 6.43 -3.41 6.40
N PRO A 183 6.51 -3.47 5.06
CA PRO A 183 7.49 -4.31 4.38
C PRO A 183 8.92 -3.80 4.63
N ALA A 184 9.84 -4.68 5.02
CA ALA A 184 11.21 -4.28 5.30
C ALA A 184 12.22 -5.38 4.92
N LYS A 185 13.38 -4.97 4.40
CA LYS A 185 14.53 -5.86 4.28
C LYS A 185 15.24 -5.95 5.63
N PRO A 186 15.65 -7.14 6.09
CA PRO A 186 16.35 -7.27 7.37
C PRO A 186 17.82 -6.84 7.24
N ASP A 187 18.03 -5.53 7.31
CA ASP A 187 19.35 -4.90 7.36
C ASP A 187 19.36 -3.72 8.37
N TYR A 188 20.55 -3.21 8.66
CA TYR A 188 20.77 -2.16 9.65
C TYR A 188 19.94 -0.89 9.38
N LEU A 189 19.97 -0.39 8.14
CA LEU A 189 19.26 0.85 7.80
C LEU A 189 17.73 0.67 7.84
N SER A 190 17.24 -0.53 7.49
CA SER A 190 15.80 -0.82 7.59
C SER A 190 15.36 -0.88 9.05
N THR A 191 16.17 -1.44 9.95
CA THR A 191 15.85 -1.48 11.39
C THR A 191 15.74 -0.09 11.98
N LEU A 192 16.68 0.81 11.65
CA LEU A 192 16.61 2.23 12.04
C LEU A 192 15.38 2.92 11.42
N GLY A 193 15.12 2.65 10.15
CA GLY A 193 13.97 3.21 9.42
C GLY A 193 12.62 2.82 10.02
N ILE A 194 12.49 1.60 10.55
CA ILE A 194 11.27 1.12 11.21
C ILE A 194 11.00 1.91 12.51
N ASP A 195 12.02 2.11 13.33
CA ASP A 195 11.87 2.90 14.58
C ASP A 195 11.49 4.36 14.25
N TYR A 196 12.15 4.95 13.26
CA TYR A 196 11.83 6.30 12.82
C TYR A 196 10.39 6.39 12.27
N LEU A 197 9.98 5.45 11.42
CA LEU A 197 8.62 5.39 10.88
C LEU A 197 7.58 5.27 12.00
N HIS A 198 7.82 4.40 12.98
CA HIS A 198 6.92 4.23 14.13
C HIS A 198 6.71 5.53 14.89
N ARG A 199 7.80 6.28 15.14
CA ARG A 199 7.71 7.61 15.80
C ARG A 199 6.95 8.61 14.93
N SER A 200 7.27 8.70 13.63
CA SER A 200 6.62 9.65 12.73
C SER A 200 5.12 9.38 12.56
N VAL A 201 4.70 8.11 12.55
CA VAL A 201 3.26 7.78 12.55
C VAL A 201 2.60 8.24 13.85
N LYS A 202 3.22 8.00 15.01
CA LYS A 202 2.70 8.48 16.29
C LYS A 202 2.59 10.01 16.37
N GLU A 203 3.60 10.71 15.87
CA GLU A 203 3.60 12.17 15.81
C GLU A 203 2.49 12.70 14.90
N LEU A 204 2.33 12.11 13.69
CA LEU A 204 1.24 12.46 12.77
C LEU A 204 -0.13 12.24 13.42
N VAL A 205 -0.34 11.10 14.04
CA VAL A 205 -1.62 10.76 14.73
C VAL A 205 -1.90 11.76 15.85
N LYS A 206 -0.90 12.07 16.67
CA LYS A 206 -1.03 13.04 17.75
C LYS A 206 -1.40 14.42 17.21
N GLU A 207 -0.66 14.92 16.22
CA GLU A 207 -0.88 16.23 15.60
C GLU A 207 -2.26 16.31 14.93
N PHE A 208 -2.62 15.27 14.15
CA PHE A 208 -3.92 15.22 13.49
C PHE A 208 -5.05 15.25 14.52
N ASN A 209 -4.99 14.43 15.56
CA ASN A 209 -6.03 14.35 16.59
C ASN A 209 -6.13 15.62 17.44
N GLU A 210 -5.03 16.30 17.71
CA GLU A 210 -5.04 17.61 18.38
C GLU A 210 -5.86 18.65 17.60
N TYR A 211 -5.80 18.58 16.26
CA TYR A 211 -6.50 19.53 15.39
C TYR A 211 -7.90 19.08 15.01
N ALA A 212 -8.15 17.79 14.91
CA ALA A 212 -9.42 17.19 14.48
C ALA A 212 -10.48 17.14 15.59
N GLY A 213 -10.05 17.11 16.86
CA GLY A 213 -10.94 16.84 17.98
C GLY A 213 -11.39 15.35 18.01
N GLU A 214 -12.26 15.02 18.98
CA GLU A 214 -12.65 13.62 19.24
C GLU A 214 -13.43 12.96 18.09
N ILE A 215 -14.26 13.71 17.37
CA ILE A 215 -15.17 13.15 16.35
C ILE A 215 -14.44 12.67 15.10
N GLU A 216 -13.37 13.35 14.71
CA GLU A 216 -12.59 13.01 13.50
C GLU A 216 -11.23 12.33 13.85
N ALA A 217 -11.01 11.96 15.11
CA ALA A 217 -9.78 11.32 15.56
C ALA A 217 -9.44 10.04 14.76
N ILE A 218 -8.14 9.77 14.64
CA ILE A 218 -7.61 8.58 13.96
C ILE A 218 -6.76 7.77 14.93
N ASP A 219 -6.69 6.45 14.72
CA ASP A 219 -5.83 5.54 15.48
C ASP A 219 -5.40 4.33 14.64
N PRO A 220 -4.65 4.56 13.53
CA PRO A 220 -4.20 3.47 12.68
C PRO A 220 -3.26 2.53 13.45
N LYS A 221 -3.58 1.24 13.45
CA LYS A 221 -2.80 0.21 14.14
C LYS A 221 -1.69 -0.32 13.26
N ILE A 222 -0.46 -0.37 13.74
CA ILE A 222 0.63 -1.03 13.03
C ILE A 222 0.44 -2.55 13.19
N LEU A 223 0.07 -3.24 12.11
CA LEU A 223 -0.07 -4.70 12.06
C LEU A 223 1.24 -5.41 12.34
N GLY A 224 2.32 -4.86 11.80
CA GLY A 224 3.66 -5.38 12.00
C GLY A 224 4.57 -5.19 10.80
N VAL A 225 5.80 -5.71 10.97
CA VAL A 225 6.82 -5.74 9.92
C VAL A 225 6.77 -7.09 9.22
N ILE A 226 6.57 -7.08 7.89
CA ILE A 226 6.75 -8.25 7.03
C ILE A 226 8.13 -8.18 6.37
N PHE A 227 8.97 -9.18 6.62
CA PHE A 227 10.31 -9.18 6.05
C PHE A 227 10.31 -9.67 4.61
N THR A 228 11.11 -9.00 3.79
CA THR A 228 11.29 -9.28 2.36
C THR A 228 12.75 -9.55 2.05
N MET A 229 13.01 -10.08 0.85
CA MET A 229 14.38 -10.36 0.39
C MET A 229 15.17 -11.23 1.37
N ILE A 230 14.47 -12.18 1.97
CA ILE A 230 15.09 -13.15 2.88
C ILE A 230 15.90 -14.14 2.08
N GLN A 231 17.18 -14.26 2.44
CA GLN A 231 18.09 -15.26 1.91
C GLN A 231 18.08 -16.49 2.81
N ILE A 232 17.85 -17.65 2.21
CA ILE A 232 17.71 -18.91 2.94
C ILE A 232 18.96 -19.77 2.74
N THR A 233 19.47 -20.29 3.84
CA THR A 233 20.52 -21.31 3.88
C THR A 233 20.11 -22.36 4.91
N SER A 234 20.12 -23.63 4.54
CA SER A 234 19.68 -24.73 5.40
C SER A 234 18.30 -24.50 6.03
N ASP A 235 17.33 -24.13 5.18
CA ASP A 235 15.94 -23.86 5.54
C ASP A 235 15.71 -22.74 6.56
N GLN A 236 16.68 -21.87 6.77
CA GLN A 236 16.59 -20.73 7.68
C GLN A 236 17.15 -19.45 7.03
N PRO A 237 16.67 -18.28 7.44
CA PRO A 237 17.31 -17.02 7.08
C PRO A 237 18.80 -17.02 7.47
N ILE A 238 19.65 -16.42 6.65
CA ILE A 238 21.09 -16.31 6.95
C ILE A 238 21.32 -15.60 8.30
N ALA A 239 22.44 -15.91 8.96
CA ALA A 239 22.73 -15.45 10.32
C ALA A 239 22.64 -13.91 10.47
N ALA A 240 23.17 -13.15 9.51
CA ALA A 240 23.13 -11.70 9.52
C ALA A 240 21.66 -11.17 9.52
N GLN A 241 20.79 -11.76 8.70
CA GLN A 241 19.39 -11.36 8.64
C GLN A 241 18.61 -11.74 9.91
N ARG A 242 18.88 -12.91 10.51
CA ARG A 242 18.30 -13.30 11.80
C ARG A 242 18.60 -12.30 12.91
N GLN A 243 19.82 -11.74 12.91
CA GLN A 243 20.20 -10.71 13.88
C GLN A 243 19.31 -9.47 13.75
N PHE A 244 19.12 -8.96 12.53
CA PHE A 244 18.28 -7.76 12.30
C PHE A 244 16.79 -8.03 12.57
N ILE A 245 16.29 -9.22 12.23
CA ILE A 245 14.92 -9.65 12.59
C ILE A 245 14.76 -9.61 14.12
N SER A 246 15.74 -10.16 14.87
CA SER A 246 15.72 -10.13 16.34
C SER A 246 15.79 -8.70 16.90
N GLN A 247 16.61 -7.85 16.31
CA GLN A 247 16.69 -6.42 16.72
C GLN A 247 15.37 -5.70 16.49
N THR A 248 14.71 -5.90 15.33
CA THR A 248 13.41 -5.31 15.04
C THR A 248 12.35 -5.72 16.07
N LYS A 249 12.33 -6.99 16.47
CA LYS A 249 11.43 -7.48 17.54
C LYS A 249 11.63 -6.74 18.86
N ARG A 250 12.88 -6.37 19.20
CA ARG A 250 13.21 -5.61 20.43
C ARG A 250 12.72 -4.18 20.42
N LEU A 251 12.40 -3.60 19.25
CA LEU A 251 11.79 -2.27 19.15
C LEU A 251 10.32 -2.23 19.63
N GLY A 252 9.75 -3.39 20.00
CA GLY A 252 8.35 -3.47 20.41
C GLY A 252 7.34 -3.39 19.26
N VAL A 253 7.80 -3.45 18.00
CA VAL A 253 6.94 -3.52 16.83
C VAL A 253 6.68 -5.00 16.49
N ALA A 254 5.41 -5.35 16.28
CA ALA A 254 5.03 -6.69 15.86
C ALA A 254 5.75 -7.09 14.56
N THR A 255 6.11 -8.36 14.42
CA THR A 255 6.73 -8.88 13.21
C THR A 255 6.00 -10.13 12.75
N PHE A 256 5.79 -10.26 11.46
CA PHE A 256 5.25 -11.46 10.86
C PHE A 256 6.23 -12.63 11.04
N LYS A 257 5.69 -13.84 11.16
CA LYS A 257 6.49 -15.08 11.23
C LYS A 257 6.95 -15.47 9.84
N ASN A 258 6.06 -15.33 8.87
CA ASN A 258 6.31 -15.62 7.47
C ASN A 258 6.94 -14.40 6.77
N TYR A 259 7.64 -14.65 5.68
CA TYR A 259 8.43 -13.65 4.97
C TYR A 259 8.43 -13.90 3.45
N PHE A 260 8.82 -12.90 2.69
CA PHE A 260 9.07 -13.01 1.26
C PHE A 260 10.55 -13.34 1.02
N ARG A 261 10.83 -14.52 0.47
CA ARG A 261 12.18 -14.92 0.09
C ARG A 261 12.71 -14.09 -1.07
N GLU A 262 14.03 -13.83 -1.09
CA GLU A 262 14.68 -13.24 -2.25
C GLU A 262 14.63 -14.21 -3.44
N ASN A 263 14.07 -13.73 -4.55
CA ASN A 263 14.14 -14.42 -5.84
C ASN A 263 13.99 -13.39 -6.97
N LYS A 264 15.13 -12.93 -7.48
CA LYS A 264 15.16 -11.84 -8.46
C LYS A 264 14.40 -12.19 -9.73
N THR A 265 14.47 -13.42 -10.21
CA THR A 265 13.87 -13.86 -11.47
C THR A 265 12.35 -13.76 -11.43
N ILE A 266 11.69 -14.50 -10.53
CA ILE A 266 10.23 -14.58 -10.55
C ILE A 266 9.54 -13.27 -10.17
N PHE A 267 10.19 -12.44 -9.33
CA PHE A 267 9.64 -11.14 -8.98
C PHE A 267 9.88 -10.07 -10.06
N ALA A 268 10.93 -10.20 -10.90
CA ALA A 268 11.14 -9.35 -12.05
C ALA A 268 10.22 -9.71 -13.24
N ASP A 269 9.91 -11.00 -13.40
CA ASP A 269 9.07 -11.48 -14.49
C ASP A 269 7.55 -11.21 -14.24
N ALA A 270 7.13 -11.17 -12.99
CA ALA A 270 5.72 -11.05 -12.63
C ALA A 270 5.02 -9.81 -13.22
N PRO A 271 5.57 -8.59 -13.15
CA PRO A 271 4.98 -7.41 -13.77
C PRO A 271 4.86 -7.52 -15.30
N GLN A 272 5.82 -8.16 -15.97
CA GLN A 272 5.79 -8.35 -17.43
C GLN A 272 4.59 -9.21 -17.85
N ASN A 273 4.13 -10.11 -17.00
CA ASN A 273 2.97 -10.96 -17.22
C ASN A 273 1.67 -10.36 -16.68
N LEU A 274 1.70 -9.17 -16.07
CA LEU A 274 0.57 -8.53 -15.38
C LEU A 274 -0.12 -9.45 -14.36
N LEU A 275 0.66 -10.34 -13.74
CA LEU A 275 0.19 -11.31 -12.74
C LEU A 275 1.16 -11.34 -11.56
N PRO A 276 0.69 -11.09 -10.33
CA PRO A 276 1.49 -11.33 -9.14
C PRO A 276 2.02 -12.76 -9.06
N VAL A 277 3.19 -12.93 -8.45
CA VAL A 277 3.89 -14.23 -8.36
C VAL A 277 2.98 -15.34 -7.83
N VAL A 278 2.16 -15.06 -6.84
CA VAL A 278 1.26 -16.03 -6.19
C VAL A 278 0.23 -16.64 -7.13
N MET A 279 -0.06 -15.99 -8.26
CA MET A 279 -1.04 -16.44 -9.26
C MET A 279 -0.43 -17.22 -10.42
N ASN A 280 0.89 -17.22 -10.55
CA ASN A 280 1.58 -17.94 -11.62
C ASN A 280 1.75 -19.43 -11.27
N PHE A 281 1.84 -20.26 -12.32
CA PHE A 281 2.17 -21.67 -12.20
C PHE A 281 3.65 -21.87 -12.47
N TYR A 282 4.32 -22.59 -11.57
CA TYR A 282 5.72 -22.91 -11.67
C TYR A 282 5.92 -24.43 -11.56
N SER A 283 6.80 -24.98 -12.40
CA SER A 283 7.27 -26.38 -12.30
C SER A 283 8.51 -26.53 -11.42
N ASN A 284 9.27 -25.45 -11.24
CA ASN A 284 10.47 -25.42 -10.42
C ASN A 284 10.13 -25.46 -8.92
N LYS A 285 10.71 -26.43 -8.18
CA LYS A 285 10.46 -26.62 -6.74
C LYS A 285 10.75 -25.37 -5.91
N THR A 286 11.81 -24.61 -6.24
CA THR A 286 12.16 -23.37 -5.54
C THR A 286 11.05 -22.33 -5.71
N TYR A 287 10.54 -22.15 -6.91
CA TYR A 287 9.48 -21.18 -7.19
C TYR A 287 8.15 -21.57 -6.54
N ILE A 288 7.83 -22.87 -6.54
CA ILE A 288 6.67 -23.40 -5.80
C ILE A 288 6.81 -23.11 -4.31
N GLY A 289 8.02 -23.22 -3.73
CA GLY A 289 8.32 -22.85 -2.35
C GLY A 289 8.05 -21.37 -2.08
N VAL A 290 8.48 -20.47 -2.97
CA VAL A 290 8.22 -19.02 -2.84
C VAL A 290 6.72 -18.71 -2.88
N VAL A 291 5.97 -19.33 -3.80
CA VAL A 291 4.51 -19.18 -3.87
C VAL A 291 3.84 -19.63 -2.57
N LYS A 292 4.30 -20.75 -1.99
CA LYS A 292 3.79 -21.24 -0.70
C LYS A 292 4.05 -20.23 0.42
N GLU A 293 5.25 -19.69 0.53
CA GLU A 293 5.62 -18.67 1.51
C GLU A 293 4.74 -17.40 1.38
N ILE A 294 4.50 -16.95 0.15
CA ILE A 294 3.58 -15.82 -0.09
C ILE A 294 2.16 -16.12 0.41
N ARG A 295 1.66 -17.33 0.17
CA ARG A 295 0.33 -17.76 0.65
C ARG A 295 0.27 -17.85 2.18
N GLU A 296 1.34 -18.28 2.83
CA GLU A 296 1.48 -18.31 4.28
C GLU A 296 1.51 -16.88 4.85
N CYS A 297 2.26 -15.96 4.22
CA CYS A 297 2.22 -14.53 4.57
C CYS A 297 0.81 -13.94 4.45
N ALA A 298 0.09 -14.28 3.37
CA ALA A 298 -1.27 -13.79 3.17
C ALA A 298 -2.25 -14.38 4.21
N SER A 299 -2.06 -15.62 4.65
CA SER A 299 -2.86 -16.23 5.72
C SER A 299 -2.60 -15.54 7.06
N GLU A 300 -1.33 -15.24 7.35
CA GLU A 300 -0.97 -14.52 8.58
C GLU A 300 -1.50 -13.08 8.55
N PHE A 301 -1.40 -12.40 7.39
CA PHE A 301 -1.95 -11.07 7.20
C PHE A 301 -3.47 -11.05 7.41
N GLU A 302 -4.21 -11.97 6.80
CA GLU A 302 -5.66 -12.06 6.95
C GLU A 302 -6.07 -12.35 8.41
N ALA A 303 -5.27 -13.09 9.16
CA ALA A 303 -5.55 -13.41 10.57
C ALA A 303 -5.34 -12.22 11.53
N VAL A 304 -4.63 -11.18 11.12
CA VAL A 304 -4.37 -9.97 11.93
C VAL A 304 -5.14 -8.75 11.46
N LEU A 305 -5.92 -8.90 10.35
CA LEU A 305 -6.89 -7.90 9.91
C LEU A 305 -8.12 -7.89 10.84
#